data_0ee048ce530c9ac1a3dfc868c383cda7
#
_entry.id   0ee048ce530c9ac1a3dfc868c383cda7
#
_cell.length_a   1.000
_cell.length_b   1.000
_cell.length_c   1.000
_cell.angle_alpha   90.00
_cell.angle_beta   90.00
_cell.angle_gamma   90.00
#
_symmetry.space_group_name_H-M   'P 1'
#
loop_
_entity.id
_entity.type
_entity.pdbx_description
1 polymer ?
#
loop_
_entity_poly.entity_id
_entity_poly.type
_entity_poly.pdbx_seq_one_letter_code
_entity_poly.pdbx_strand_id
1 'polypeptide(L)'
;MSLGESLKSARNAVGLTQDQVAKKMYVTRQTVSRWEQGKTLPNIYVLRELKQLYGLSLDNLSLQTKRNEEFRKMKKINWLALFG
;
A
#
# COMPACT_ATOMS: atom_id res chain seq x y z
N MET A 1 -2.91 0.77 -13.76
CA MET A 1 -2.66 -0.39 -12.90
C MET A 1 -3.70 -0.42 -11.79
N SER A 2 -4.32 -1.56 -11.58
CA SER A 2 -5.31 -1.71 -10.52
C SER A 2 -4.63 -1.78 -9.15
N LEU A 3 -5.42 -1.62 -8.10
CA LEU A 3 -4.88 -1.75 -6.74
C LEU A 3 -4.28 -3.14 -6.54
N GLY A 4 -4.96 -4.18 -7.01
CA GLY A 4 -4.44 -5.53 -6.87
C GLY A 4 -3.10 -5.71 -7.54
N GLU A 5 -2.96 -5.18 -8.74
CA GLU A 5 -1.70 -5.25 -9.45
C GLU A 5 -0.61 -4.45 -8.74
N SER A 6 -0.99 -3.31 -8.20
CA SER A 6 -0.06 -2.49 -7.42
C SER A 6 0.43 -3.22 -6.17
N LEU A 7 -0.48 -3.90 -5.49
CA LEU A 7 -0.14 -4.67 -4.31
C LEU A 7 0.82 -5.81 -4.65
N LYS A 8 0.54 -6.51 -5.72
CA LYS A 8 1.40 -7.60 -6.17
C LYS A 8 2.79 -7.09 -6.55
N SER A 9 2.81 -6.02 -7.31
CA SER A 9 4.06 -5.41 -7.75
C SER A 9 4.90 -4.94 -6.56
N ALA A 10 4.27 -4.28 -5.61
CA ALA A 10 4.96 -3.80 -4.43
C ALA A 10 5.49 -4.95 -3.58
N ARG A 11 4.68 -6.01 -3.44
CA ARG A 11 5.11 -7.19 -2.71
C ARG A 11 6.35 -7.81 -3.34
N ASN A 12 6.34 -7.94 -4.65
CA ASN A 12 7.48 -8.49 -5.37
C ASN A 12 8.70 -7.59 -5.25
N ALA A 13 8.49 -6.29 -5.27
CA ALA A 13 9.59 -5.34 -5.17
C ALA A 13 10.34 -5.44 -3.84
N VAL A 14 9.62 -5.77 -2.77
CA VAL A 14 10.27 -5.95 -1.46
C VAL A 14 10.66 -7.41 -1.19
N GLY A 15 10.45 -8.30 -2.15
CA GLY A 15 10.91 -9.67 -2.06
C GLY A 15 10.12 -10.58 -1.14
N LEU A 16 8.84 -10.27 -0.92
CA LEU A 16 8.01 -11.09 -0.05
C LEU A 16 7.09 -12.00 -0.86
N THR A 17 6.82 -13.18 -0.30
CA THR A 17 5.82 -14.08 -0.87
C THR A 17 4.45 -13.74 -0.29
N GLN A 18 3.41 -14.24 -0.96
CA GLN A 18 2.05 -14.08 -0.44
C GLN A 18 1.91 -14.67 0.96
N ASP A 19 2.54 -15.79 1.19
CA ASP A 19 2.47 -16.45 2.48
C ASP A 19 3.13 -15.63 3.58
N GLN A 20 4.26 -15.01 3.26
CA GLN A 20 4.95 -14.16 4.22
C GLN A 20 4.12 -12.93 4.58
N VAL A 21 3.50 -12.34 3.58
CA VAL A 21 2.61 -11.19 3.83
C VAL A 21 1.41 -11.63 4.66
N ALA A 22 0.83 -12.78 4.34
CA ALA A 22 -0.31 -13.29 5.07
C ALA A 22 0.03 -13.45 6.55
N LYS A 23 1.18 -13.99 6.85
CA LYS A 23 1.60 -14.17 8.24
C LYS A 23 1.80 -12.85 8.95
N LYS A 24 2.38 -11.87 8.28
CA LYS A 24 2.61 -10.56 8.87
C LYS A 24 1.30 -9.80 9.09
N MET A 25 0.32 -10.06 8.26
CA MET A 25 -0.96 -9.36 8.34
C MET A 25 -2.01 -10.15 9.12
N TYR A 26 -1.66 -11.34 9.61
CA TYR A 26 -2.57 -12.19 10.36
C TYR A 26 -3.81 -12.59 9.55
N VAL A 27 -3.60 -12.87 8.28
CA VAL A 27 -4.65 -13.33 7.38
C VAL A 27 -4.16 -14.60 6.68
N THR A 28 -5.03 -15.21 5.89
CA THR A 28 -4.64 -16.38 5.12
C THR A 28 -3.96 -15.96 3.82
N ARG A 29 -3.14 -16.85 3.27
CA ARG A 29 -2.53 -16.60 1.98
C ARG A 29 -3.60 -16.37 0.91
N GLN A 30 -4.71 -17.08 1.00
CA GLN A 30 -5.81 -16.93 0.06
C GLN A 30 -6.36 -15.50 0.08
N THR A 31 -6.42 -14.90 1.26
CA THR A 31 -6.89 -13.52 1.38
C THR A 31 -5.96 -12.57 0.63
N VAL A 32 -4.65 -12.73 0.81
CA VAL A 32 -3.67 -11.90 0.09
C VAL A 32 -3.82 -12.09 -1.42
N SER A 33 -3.97 -13.33 -1.84
CA SER A 33 -4.14 -13.64 -3.26
C SER A 33 -5.38 -12.96 -3.83
N ARG A 34 -6.48 -12.96 -3.09
CA ARG A 34 -7.71 -12.30 -3.54
C ARG A 34 -7.56 -10.81 -3.67
N TRP A 35 -6.83 -10.20 -2.75
CA TRP A 35 -6.53 -8.77 -2.86
C TRP A 35 -5.79 -8.48 -4.16
N GLU A 36 -4.80 -9.29 -4.47
CA GLU A 36 -3.97 -9.07 -5.66
C GLU A 36 -4.73 -9.36 -6.95
N GLN A 37 -5.70 -10.24 -6.89
CA GLN A 37 -6.55 -10.53 -8.04
C GLN A 37 -7.69 -9.54 -8.20
N GLY A 38 -7.87 -8.66 -7.26
CA GLY A 38 -8.96 -7.69 -7.31
C GLY A 38 -10.32 -8.27 -6.95
N LYS A 39 -10.34 -9.46 -6.35
CA LYS A 39 -11.61 -10.10 -5.97
C LYS A 39 -12.15 -9.51 -4.68
N THR A 40 -11.29 -9.11 -3.77
CA THR A 40 -11.68 -8.42 -2.56
C THR A 40 -10.69 -7.30 -2.33
N LEU A 41 -11.08 -6.32 -1.54
CA LEU A 41 -10.22 -5.19 -1.21
C LEU A 41 -9.83 -5.26 0.26
N PRO A 42 -8.58 -4.93 0.58
CA PRO A 42 -8.21 -4.77 1.97
C PRO A 42 -8.91 -3.53 2.52
N ASN A 43 -9.30 -3.58 3.79
CA ASN A 43 -9.88 -2.38 4.39
C ASN A 43 -8.78 -1.34 4.63
N ILE A 44 -9.20 -0.15 5.01
CA ILE A 44 -8.28 0.98 5.12
C ILE A 44 -7.14 0.72 6.13
N TYR A 45 -7.44 0.03 7.21
CA TYR A 45 -6.43 -0.25 8.24
C TYR A 45 -5.40 -1.25 7.73
N VAL A 46 -5.87 -2.28 7.04
CA VAL A 46 -4.99 -3.28 6.44
C VAL A 46 -4.15 -2.64 5.34
N LEU A 47 -4.77 -1.77 4.55
CA LEU A 47 -4.05 -1.09 3.48
C LEU A 47 -2.92 -0.22 4.02
N ARG A 48 -3.14 0.43 5.15
CA ARG A 48 -2.09 1.21 5.81
C ARG A 48 -0.93 0.32 6.24
N GLU A 49 -1.25 -0.83 6.81
CA GLU A 49 -0.23 -1.78 7.22
C GLU A 49 0.57 -2.28 6.02
N LEU A 50 -0.14 -2.59 4.93
CA LEU A 50 0.52 -3.03 3.71
C LEU A 50 1.42 -1.93 3.15
N LYS A 51 0.97 -0.71 3.21
CA LYS A 51 1.74 0.42 2.76
C LYS A 51 3.05 0.55 3.54
N GLN A 52 2.99 0.37 4.84
CA GLN A 52 4.19 0.38 5.66
C GLN A 52 5.10 -0.79 5.33
N LEU A 53 4.52 -1.97 5.17
CA LEU A 53 5.27 -3.17 4.87
C LEU A 53 5.97 -3.09 3.52
N TYR A 54 5.27 -2.57 2.52
CA TYR A 54 5.80 -2.47 1.16
C TYR A 54 6.59 -1.19 0.94
N GLY A 55 6.53 -0.27 1.86
CA GLY A 55 7.26 0.97 1.76
C GLY A 55 6.73 1.86 0.66
N LEU A 56 7.63 2.60 0.03
CA LEU A 56 7.26 3.59 -0.96
C LEU A 56 6.72 3.01 -2.26
N SER A 57 6.91 1.73 -2.48
CA SER A 57 6.45 1.11 -3.73
C SER A 57 4.95 1.29 -3.93
N LEU A 58 4.18 1.09 -2.88
CA LEU A 58 2.73 1.23 -2.97
C LEU A 58 2.33 2.68 -3.15
N ASP A 59 2.99 3.59 -2.46
CA ASP A 59 2.73 5.02 -2.62
C ASP A 59 2.96 5.48 -4.04
N ASN A 60 3.99 4.96 -4.66
CA ASN A 60 4.31 5.35 -6.03
C ASN A 60 3.34 4.81 -7.05
N LEU A 61 2.72 3.69 -6.75
CA LEU A 61 1.87 3.01 -7.71
C LEU A 61 0.40 3.36 -7.61
N SER A 62 -0.06 3.65 -6.41
CA SER A 62 -1.47 3.92 -6.21
C SER A 62 -1.72 5.40 -6.08
N LEU A 63 -2.89 5.82 -6.47
CA LEU A 63 -3.32 7.20 -6.29
C LEU A 63 -2.41 8.20 -6.96
N GLN A 64 -1.91 7.85 -8.11
CA GLN A 64 -0.99 8.69 -8.87
C GLN A 64 -1.73 9.78 -9.61
N THR A 65 -2.05 10.84 -8.94
CA THR A 65 -2.66 12.01 -9.57
C THR A 65 -1.89 13.24 -9.12
N LYS A 66 -1.92 14.25 -9.95
CA LYS A 66 -1.30 15.52 -9.61
C LYS A 66 -1.88 16.09 -8.32
N ARG A 67 -3.17 15.89 -8.17
CA ARG A 67 -3.86 16.36 -7.00
C ARG A 67 -3.30 15.75 -5.73
N ASN A 68 -3.03 14.46 -5.76
CA ASN A 68 -2.46 13.77 -4.61
C ASN A 68 -1.07 14.26 -4.31
N GLU A 69 -0.30 14.54 -5.33
CA GLU A 69 1.04 15.05 -5.14
C GLU A 69 1.02 16.42 -4.51
N GLU A 70 0.13 17.29 -4.99
CA GLU A 70 -0.01 18.63 -4.43
C GLU A 70 -0.45 18.55 -2.98
N PHE A 71 -1.42 17.71 -2.72
CA PHE A 71 -1.92 17.52 -1.37
C PHE A 71 -0.82 17.02 -0.45
N ARG A 72 0.00 16.12 -0.94
CA ARG A 72 1.11 15.60 -0.16
C ARG A 72 2.12 16.67 0.17
N LYS A 73 2.40 17.54 -0.78
CA LYS A 73 3.32 18.65 -0.55
C LYS A 73 2.79 19.57 0.52
N MET A 74 1.54 19.93 0.40
CA MET A 74 0.88 20.79 1.38
C MET A 74 0.89 20.15 2.76
N LYS A 75 0.56 18.89 2.80
CA LYS A 75 0.52 18.15 4.04
C LYS A 75 1.90 18.08 4.68
N LYS A 76 2.91 17.92 3.86
CA LYS A 76 4.27 17.87 4.35
C LYS A 76 4.68 19.20 4.96
N ILE A 77 4.31 20.28 4.32
CA ILE A 77 4.60 21.61 4.82
C ILE A 77 3.88 21.84 6.14
N ASN A 78 2.60 21.48 6.19
CA ASN A 78 1.82 21.62 7.41
C ASN A 78 2.38 20.78 8.53
N TRP A 79 2.81 19.61 8.19
CA TRP A 79 3.42 18.70 9.14
C TRP A 79 4.64 19.34 9.77
N LEU A 80 5.49 19.93 8.96
CA LEU A 80 6.69 20.60 9.44
C LEU A 80 6.33 21.79 10.33
N ALA A 81 5.29 22.52 9.96
CA ALA A 81 4.83 23.64 10.76
C ALA A 81 4.31 23.20 12.13
N LEU A 82 3.64 22.04 12.15
CA LEU A 82 3.09 21.51 13.39
C LEU A 82 4.15 20.95 14.32
N PHE A 83 5.16 20.35 13.76
CA PHE A 83 6.19 19.67 14.56
C PHE A 83 7.54 20.36 14.54
N GLY A 84 7.67 21.29 13.68
CA GLY A 84 8.90 22.09 13.60
C GLY A 84 8.77 23.34 14.39
#